data_1801a3f9c2ffc7195cefca30a6cddab4
#
_entry.id   1801a3f9c2ffc7195cefca30a6cddab4
#
_cell.length_a   1.000
_cell.length_b   1.000
_cell.length_c   1.000
_cell.angle_alpha   90.00
_cell.angle_beta   90.00
_cell.angle_gamma   90.00
#
_symmetry.space_group_name_H-M   'P 1'
#
loop_
_entity.id
_entity.type
_entity.pdbx_description
1 polymer ?
#
loop_
_entity_poly.entity_id
_entity_poly.type
_entity_poly.pdbx_seq_one_letter_code
_entity_poly.pdbx_strand_id
1 'polypeptide(L)'
;MISINIVECKNDSDLKEVAILAEKIWHEFFPGIISEAQIDYMVEHFQSFDAMQDQVKHQQYHYHKVYVGDELIGYIGLQNQPDRLFLSKLYLKDLARGKHYATEMFEYVKKQAEKYCYPSIYLTCNKHNKHSLDVYEKFGFQWIDSVQTDIGNGFIMDDYILEYRLGTF
;
A
#
# COMPACT_ATOMS: atom_id res chain seq x y z
N MET A 1 -15.28 -7.31 19.69
CA MET A 1 -14.71 -6.59 18.54
C MET A 1 -13.88 -7.57 17.69
N ILE A 2 -14.21 -7.72 16.41
CA ILE A 2 -13.47 -8.63 15.53
C ILE A 2 -12.22 -7.90 15.06
N SER A 3 -11.06 -8.42 15.43
CA SER A 3 -9.75 -7.91 15.01
C SER A 3 -9.37 -8.49 13.65
N ILE A 4 -8.50 -7.79 12.94
CA ILE A 4 -7.93 -8.29 11.68
C ILE A 4 -6.81 -9.29 11.97
N ASN A 5 -6.57 -10.17 11.00
CA ASN A 5 -5.42 -11.05 10.99
C ASN A 5 -4.59 -10.78 9.73
N ILE A 6 -3.30 -10.50 9.89
CA ILE A 6 -2.40 -10.16 8.80
C ILE A 6 -1.38 -11.29 8.61
N VAL A 7 -1.32 -11.83 7.39
CA VAL A 7 -0.49 -12.98 7.05
C VAL A 7 0.44 -12.62 5.89
N GLU A 8 1.75 -12.82 6.07
CA GLU A 8 2.72 -12.60 5.01
C GLU A 8 2.52 -13.61 3.87
N CYS A 9 2.58 -13.14 2.64
CA CYS A 9 2.52 -13.99 1.44
C CYS A 9 3.81 -14.78 1.31
N LYS A 10 3.70 -16.10 1.14
CA LYS A 10 4.85 -17.02 1.11
C LYS A 10 5.06 -17.71 -0.23
N ASN A 11 4.07 -17.65 -1.13
CA ASN A 11 4.10 -18.38 -2.40
C ASN A 11 3.30 -17.64 -3.47
N ASP A 12 3.37 -18.16 -4.71
CA ASP A 12 2.69 -17.57 -5.85
C ASP A 12 1.17 -17.61 -5.71
N SER A 13 0.61 -18.62 -5.05
CA SER A 13 -0.83 -18.71 -4.79
C SER A 13 -1.32 -17.52 -3.94
N ASP A 14 -0.56 -17.14 -2.92
CA ASP A 14 -0.85 -15.98 -2.10
C ASP A 14 -0.83 -14.69 -2.93
N LEU A 15 0.18 -14.52 -3.79
CA LEU A 15 0.29 -13.33 -4.65
C LEU A 15 -0.84 -13.25 -5.68
N LYS A 16 -1.29 -14.38 -6.21
CA LYS A 16 -2.44 -14.41 -7.13
C LYS A 16 -3.72 -13.94 -6.45
N GLU A 17 -3.95 -14.35 -5.21
CA GLU A 17 -5.09 -13.87 -4.42
C GLU A 17 -5.03 -12.37 -4.20
N VAL A 18 -3.86 -11.84 -3.87
CA VAL A 18 -3.66 -10.40 -3.69
C VAL A 18 -3.89 -9.65 -5.01
N ALA A 19 -3.40 -10.17 -6.13
CA ALA A 19 -3.57 -9.53 -7.43
C ALA A 19 -5.04 -9.45 -7.85
N ILE A 20 -5.81 -10.50 -7.62
CA ILE A 20 -7.26 -10.50 -7.89
C ILE A 20 -7.96 -9.45 -7.03
N LEU A 21 -7.63 -9.37 -5.75
CA LEU A 21 -8.18 -8.38 -4.84
C LEU A 21 -7.77 -6.96 -5.24
N ALA A 22 -6.52 -6.77 -5.64
CA ALA A 22 -5.99 -5.46 -6.04
C ALA A 22 -6.73 -4.88 -7.25
N GLU A 23 -6.99 -5.70 -8.27
CA GLU A 23 -7.76 -5.27 -9.44
C GLU A 23 -9.13 -4.74 -9.02
N LYS A 24 -9.85 -5.47 -8.17
CA LYS A 24 -11.15 -5.06 -7.67
C LYS A 24 -11.06 -3.76 -6.87
N ILE A 25 -10.15 -3.67 -5.91
CA ILE A 25 -10.02 -2.49 -5.04
C ILE A 25 -9.66 -1.25 -5.86
N TRP A 26 -8.72 -1.36 -6.79
CA TRP A 26 -8.27 -0.22 -7.59
C TRP A 26 -9.40 0.36 -8.44
N HIS A 27 -10.23 -0.48 -9.04
CA HIS A 27 -11.38 -0.03 -9.83
C HIS A 27 -12.54 0.50 -8.98
N GLU A 28 -12.57 0.20 -7.69
CA GLU A 28 -13.54 0.77 -6.75
C GLU A 28 -13.04 2.10 -6.15
N PHE A 29 -11.75 2.19 -5.87
CA PHE A 29 -11.18 3.29 -5.07
C PHE A 29 -10.76 4.50 -5.90
N PHE A 30 -10.11 4.29 -7.05
CA PHE A 30 -9.47 5.38 -7.80
C PHE A 30 -10.33 6.12 -8.82
N PRO A 31 -11.54 5.69 -9.21
CA PRO A 31 -12.40 6.53 -10.04
C PRO A 31 -12.59 7.92 -9.43
N GLY A 32 -12.42 8.98 -10.25
CA GLY A 32 -12.48 10.35 -9.78
C GLY A 32 -11.16 10.93 -9.26
N ILE A 33 -10.17 10.07 -8.98
CA ILE A 33 -8.81 10.49 -8.57
C ILE A 33 -7.88 10.48 -9.77
N ILE A 34 -7.91 9.42 -10.56
CA ILE A 34 -7.19 9.27 -11.82
C ILE A 34 -8.15 8.72 -12.88
N SER A 35 -7.74 8.80 -14.15
CA SER A 35 -8.56 8.31 -15.26
C SER A 35 -8.69 6.79 -15.24
N GLU A 36 -9.77 6.26 -15.81
CA GLU A 36 -9.97 4.82 -15.94
C GLU A 36 -8.81 4.16 -16.71
N ALA A 37 -8.34 4.80 -17.78
CA ALA A 37 -7.19 4.31 -18.54
C ALA A 37 -5.93 4.23 -17.70
N GLN A 38 -5.70 5.17 -16.80
CA GLN A 38 -4.56 5.15 -15.88
C GLN A 38 -4.73 4.07 -14.82
N ILE A 39 -5.94 3.84 -14.31
CA ILE A 39 -6.22 2.75 -13.39
C ILE A 39 -5.87 1.41 -14.03
N ASP A 40 -6.37 1.16 -15.25
CA ASP A 40 -6.09 -0.08 -16.00
C ASP A 40 -4.60 -0.27 -16.21
N TYR A 41 -3.90 0.78 -16.61
CA TYR A 41 -2.45 0.75 -16.81
C TYR A 41 -1.70 0.40 -15.54
N MET A 42 -2.04 1.06 -14.42
CA MET A 42 -1.36 0.84 -13.14
C MET A 42 -1.65 -0.54 -12.57
N VAL A 43 -2.87 -1.04 -12.71
CA VAL A 43 -3.20 -2.41 -12.28
C VAL A 43 -2.37 -3.42 -13.07
N GLU A 44 -2.29 -3.29 -14.38
CA GLU A 44 -1.51 -4.20 -15.21
C GLU A 44 -0.01 -4.16 -14.88
N HIS A 45 0.56 -2.97 -14.74
CA HIS A 45 2.01 -2.81 -14.60
C HIS A 45 2.53 -2.89 -13.16
N PHE A 46 1.68 -2.61 -12.16
CA PHE A 46 2.12 -2.53 -10.75
C PHE A 46 1.34 -3.41 -9.79
N GLN A 47 0.14 -3.87 -10.15
CA GLN A 47 -0.77 -4.59 -9.26
C GLN A 47 -1.16 -5.97 -9.79
N SER A 48 -0.63 -6.37 -10.94
CA SER A 48 -0.87 -7.70 -11.49
C SER A 48 -0.02 -8.76 -10.79
N PHE A 49 -0.38 -10.03 -10.95
CA PHE A 49 0.43 -11.13 -10.42
C PHE A 49 1.87 -11.08 -10.94
N ASP A 50 2.05 -10.87 -12.26
CA ASP A 50 3.39 -10.81 -12.86
C ASP A 50 4.21 -9.66 -12.27
N ALA A 51 3.59 -8.49 -12.09
CA ALA A 51 4.24 -7.34 -11.48
C ALA A 51 4.63 -7.63 -10.02
N MET A 52 3.71 -8.19 -9.24
CA MET A 52 3.97 -8.53 -7.84
C MET A 52 5.06 -9.58 -7.68
N GLN A 53 5.06 -10.59 -8.56
CA GLN A 53 6.09 -11.63 -8.56
C GLN A 53 7.48 -11.03 -8.83
N ASP A 54 7.60 -10.16 -9.81
CA ASP A 54 8.86 -9.47 -10.10
C ASP A 54 9.31 -8.58 -8.94
N GLN A 55 8.39 -7.84 -8.34
CA GLN A 55 8.67 -6.99 -7.17
C GLN A 55 9.23 -7.82 -6.00
N VAL A 56 8.63 -8.96 -5.71
CA VAL A 56 9.08 -9.85 -4.62
C VAL A 56 10.43 -10.49 -4.94
N LYS A 57 10.63 -10.94 -6.18
CA LYS A 57 11.87 -11.61 -6.58
C LYS A 57 13.06 -10.66 -6.76
N HIS A 58 12.83 -9.44 -7.28
CA HIS A 58 13.90 -8.58 -7.78
C HIS A 58 13.93 -7.18 -7.18
N GLN A 59 12.91 -6.76 -6.44
CA GLN A 59 12.78 -5.38 -5.96
C GLN A 59 12.61 -5.26 -4.44
N GLN A 60 12.92 -6.31 -3.68
CA GLN A 60 12.86 -6.30 -2.20
C GLN A 60 11.45 -6.04 -1.64
N TYR A 61 10.41 -6.38 -2.38
CA TYR A 61 9.03 -6.29 -1.91
C TYR A 61 8.63 -7.51 -1.11
N HIS A 62 7.74 -7.30 -0.14
CA HIS A 62 6.98 -8.36 0.50
C HIS A 62 5.53 -7.91 0.66
N TYR A 63 4.61 -8.85 0.44
CA TYR A 63 3.18 -8.63 0.48
C TYR A 63 2.54 -9.32 1.66
N HIS A 64 1.48 -8.73 2.18
CA HIS A 64 0.74 -9.25 3.33
C HIS A 64 -0.75 -9.21 3.04
N LYS A 65 -1.44 -10.31 3.33
CA LYS A 65 -2.89 -10.41 3.20
C LYS A 65 -3.55 -10.01 4.51
N VAL A 66 -4.68 -9.32 4.44
CA VAL A 66 -5.42 -8.85 5.60
C VAL A 66 -6.78 -9.51 5.62
N TYR A 67 -7.08 -10.25 6.69
CA TYR A 67 -8.31 -10.99 6.89
C TYR A 67 -9.14 -10.48 8.05
N VAL A 68 -10.46 -10.57 7.92
CA VAL A 68 -11.40 -10.56 9.05
C VAL A 68 -12.10 -11.91 9.02
N GLY A 69 -11.87 -12.75 10.05
CA GLY A 69 -12.27 -14.15 9.98
C GLY A 69 -11.62 -14.84 8.78
N ASP A 70 -12.41 -15.44 7.92
CA ASP A 70 -11.94 -16.11 6.71
C ASP A 70 -11.99 -15.21 5.44
N GLU A 71 -12.44 -13.98 5.57
CA GLU A 71 -12.60 -13.08 4.44
C GLU A 71 -11.33 -12.25 4.22
N LEU A 72 -10.79 -12.30 3.02
CA LEU A 72 -9.69 -11.44 2.57
C LEU A 72 -10.24 -10.04 2.27
N ILE A 73 -9.86 -9.05 3.08
CA ILE A 73 -10.42 -7.70 3.01
C ILE A 73 -9.46 -6.63 2.51
N GLY A 74 -8.18 -6.93 2.48
CA GLY A 74 -7.18 -5.95 2.09
C GLY A 74 -5.80 -6.54 1.91
N TYR A 75 -4.85 -5.69 1.57
CA TYR A 75 -3.46 -6.10 1.43
C TYR A 75 -2.50 -4.96 1.73
N ILE A 76 -1.28 -5.32 2.04
CA ILE A 76 -0.16 -4.41 2.30
C ILE A 76 1.00 -4.82 1.42
N GLY A 77 1.62 -3.86 0.74
CA GLY A 77 2.88 -4.05 0.02
C GLY A 77 3.96 -3.17 0.63
N LEU A 78 5.05 -3.79 1.04
CA LEU A 78 6.20 -3.12 1.64
C LEU A 78 7.44 -3.37 0.79
N GLN A 79 8.29 -2.36 0.66
CA GLN A 79 9.59 -2.49 0.03
C GLN A 79 10.69 -2.12 1.01
N ASN A 80 11.59 -3.05 1.24
CA ASN A 80 12.77 -2.80 2.07
C ASN A 80 13.77 -1.98 1.26
N GLN A 81 14.07 -0.78 1.73
CA GLN A 81 15.09 0.09 1.14
C GLN A 81 16.29 0.19 2.10
N PRO A 82 17.45 0.72 1.66
CA PRO A 82 18.64 0.70 2.52
C PRO A 82 18.47 1.40 3.86
N ASP A 83 17.73 2.50 3.92
CA ASP A 83 17.66 3.39 5.07
C ASP A 83 16.27 3.64 5.63
N ARG A 84 15.23 3.14 4.97
CA ARG A 84 13.83 3.33 5.40
C ARG A 84 12.91 2.30 4.78
N LEU A 85 11.74 2.12 5.36
CA LEU A 85 10.72 1.21 4.84
C LEU A 85 9.76 2.00 3.95
N PHE A 86 9.55 1.52 2.72
CA PHE A 86 8.55 2.07 1.82
C PHE A 86 7.23 1.34 1.99
N LEU A 87 6.21 2.07 2.45
CA LEU A 87 4.83 1.61 2.46
C LEU A 87 4.24 1.86 1.07
N SER A 88 4.45 0.90 0.18
CA SER A 88 4.04 1.01 -1.23
C SER A 88 2.54 0.88 -1.42
N LYS A 89 1.89 -0.01 -0.64
CA LYS A 89 0.48 -0.35 -0.81
C LYS A 89 -0.17 -0.65 0.53
N LEU A 90 -1.29 0.02 0.79
CA LEU A 90 -2.13 -0.23 1.95
C LEU A 90 -3.58 0.02 1.51
N TYR A 91 -4.30 -1.05 1.23
CA TYR A 91 -5.64 -0.97 0.65
C TYR A 91 -6.63 -1.91 1.33
N LEU A 92 -7.87 -1.46 1.38
CA LEU A 92 -9.02 -2.21 1.89
C LEU A 92 -10.15 -2.23 0.86
N LYS A 93 -10.91 -3.32 0.85
CA LYS A 93 -12.19 -3.37 0.14
C LYS A 93 -13.09 -2.23 0.63
N ASP A 94 -13.95 -1.74 -0.25
CA ASP A 94 -14.87 -0.65 0.04
C ASP A 94 -15.74 -0.94 1.29
N LEU A 95 -16.30 -2.15 1.38
CA LEU A 95 -17.14 -2.55 2.50
C LEU A 95 -16.39 -2.70 3.84
N ALA A 96 -15.06 -2.77 3.80
CA ALA A 96 -14.22 -2.89 5.00
C ALA A 96 -13.73 -1.54 5.53
N ARG A 97 -14.00 -0.45 4.81
CA ARG A 97 -13.56 0.89 5.22
C ARG A 97 -14.47 1.46 6.33
N GLY A 98 -13.93 2.43 7.07
CA GLY A 98 -14.67 3.10 8.14
C GLY A 98 -14.82 2.28 9.42
N LYS A 99 -14.07 1.19 9.57
CA LYS A 99 -14.11 0.29 10.72
C LYS A 99 -12.81 0.24 11.51
N HIS A 100 -11.93 1.21 11.29
CA HIS A 100 -10.61 1.34 11.93
C HIS A 100 -9.61 0.21 11.60
N TYR A 101 -9.85 -0.58 10.58
CA TYR A 101 -8.93 -1.63 10.16
C TYR A 101 -7.61 -1.05 9.61
N ALA A 102 -7.66 0.10 8.95
CA ALA A 102 -6.45 0.77 8.47
C ALA A 102 -5.50 1.14 9.61
N THR A 103 -6.05 1.53 10.77
CA THR A 103 -5.24 1.79 11.97
C THR A 103 -4.49 0.54 12.43
N GLU A 104 -5.17 -0.60 12.47
CA GLU A 104 -4.52 -1.87 12.83
C GLU A 104 -3.48 -2.29 11.78
N MET A 105 -3.76 -2.06 10.50
CA MET A 105 -2.81 -2.33 9.42
C MET A 105 -1.55 -1.47 9.58
N PHE A 106 -1.70 -0.20 9.92
CA PHE A 106 -0.55 0.69 10.14
C PHE A 106 0.24 0.29 11.38
N GLU A 107 -0.42 -0.12 12.46
CA GLU A 107 0.29 -0.66 13.64
C GLU A 107 1.16 -1.86 13.27
N TYR A 108 0.64 -2.74 12.40
CA TYR A 108 1.41 -3.86 11.87
C TYR A 108 2.63 -3.39 11.06
N VAL A 109 2.46 -2.39 10.20
CA VAL A 109 3.56 -1.82 9.40
C VAL A 109 4.64 -1.22 10.30
N LYS A 110 4.26 -0.52 11.36
CA LYS A 110 5.23 0.00 12.35
C LYS A 110 6.05 -1.11 12.99
N LYS A 111 5.41 -2.22 13.35
CA LYS A 111 6.13 -3.40 13.89
C LYS A 111 7.09 -4.00 12.87
N GLN A 112 6.73 -4.02 11.60
CA GLN A 112 7.64 -4.47 10.55
C GLN A 112 8.85 -3.54 10.43
N ALA A 113 8.66 -2.23 10.48
CA ALA A 113 9.76 -1.27 10.45
C ALA A 113 10.69 -1.43 11.66
N GLU A 114 10.14 -1.63 12.85
CA GLU A 114 10.91 -1.91 14.06
C GLU A 114 11.72 -3.21 13.94
N LYS A 115 11.09 -4.26 13.41
CA LYS A 115 11.75 -5.56 13.20
C LYS A 115 13.00 -5.45 12.32
N TYR A 116 12.94 -4.60 11.29
CA TYR A 116 14.07 -4.38 10.38
C TYR A 116 14.96 -3.21 10.83
N CYS A 117 14.72 -2.63 11.99
CA CYS A 117 15.49 -1.51 12.57
C CYS A 117 15.49 -0.25 11.68
N TYR A 118 14.40 0.02 10.99
CA TYR A 118 14.26 1.23 10.19
C TYR A 118 13.90 2.44 11.06
N PRO A 119 14.51 3.60 10.80
CA PRO A 119 14.17 4.83 11.54
C PRO A 119 12.89 5.49 11.07
N SER A 120 12.42 5.17 9.87
CA SER A 120 11.22 5.81 9.31
C SER A 120 10.51 4.92 8.30
N ILE A 121 9.23 5.30 8.06
CA ILE A 121 8.38 4.74 7.02
C ILE A 121 8.01 5.91 6.11
N TYR A 122 8.09 5.73 4.80
CA TYR A 122 7.58 6.74 3.87
C TYR A 122 6.60 6.11 2.88
N LEU A 123 5.78 6.95 2.29
CA LEU A 123 4.84 6.57 1.24
C LEU A 123 4.68 7.71 0.24
N THR A 124 4.13 7.38 -0.91
CA THR A 124 3.68 8.36 -1.89
C THR A 124 2.15 8.31 -1.98
N CYS A 125 1.51 9.45 -2.07
CA CYS A 125 0.06 9.53 -2.16
C CYS A 125 -0.34 10.59 -3.18
N ASN A 126 -1.25 10.25 -4.08
CA ASN A 126 -1.73 11.17 -5.10
C ASN A 126 -2.27 12.45 -4.46
N LYS A 127 -1.90 13.59 -5.01
CA LYS A 127 -2.31 14.92 -4.49
C LYS A 127 -3.82 15.11 -4.42
N HIS A 128 -4.57 14.41 -5.27
CA HIS A 128 -6.03 14.47 -5.31
C HIS A 128 -6.73 13.43 -4.43
N ASN A 129 -5.97 12.55 -3.80
CA ASN A 129 -6.49 11.53 -2.90
C ASN A 129 -6.61 12.09 -1.47
N LYS A 130 -7.55 13.02 -1.32
CA LYS A 130 -7.73 13.77 -0.07
C LYS A 130 -8.06 12.86 1.12
N HIS A 131 -8.91 11.86 0.90
CA HIS A 131 -9.29 10.94 1.98
C HIS A 131 -8.07 10.22 2.56
N SER A 132 -7.22 9.67 1.70
CA SER A 132 -6.00 8.97 2.14
C SER A 132 -4.99 9.93 2.78
N LEU A 133 -4.83 11.13 2.23
CA LEU A 133 -3.96 12.15 2.84
C LEU A 133 -4.40 12.48 4.26
N ASP A 134 -5.70 12.65 4.49
CA ASP A 134 -6.25 12.92 5.82
C ASP A 134 -6.01 11.74 6.79
N VAL A 135 -6.16 10.51 6.31
CA VAL A 135 -5.91 9.30 7.11
C VAL A 135 -4.44 9.21 7.52
N TYR A 136 -3.52 9.41 6.58
CA TYR A 136 -2.08 9.35 6.88
C TYR A 136 -1.64 10.48 7.82
N GLU A 137 -2.20 11.67 7.66
CA GLU A 137 -1.94 12.77 8.60
C GLU A 137 -2.36 12.39 10.02
N LYS A 138 -3.54 11.79 10.18
CA LYS A 138 -4.02 11.30 11.50
C LYS A 138 -3.12 10.20 12.06
N PHE A 139 -2.50 9.40 11.22
CA PHE A 139 -1.53 8.39 11.67
C PHE A 139 -0.21 9.01 12.15
N GLY A 140 0.04 10.28 11.83
CA GLY A 140 1.27 10.97 12.20
C GLY A 140 2.28 11.14 11.08
N PHE A 141 1.92 10.86 9.84
CA PHE A 141 2.77 11.16 8.69
C PHE A 141 2.86 12.67 8.47
N GLN A 142 4.02 13.12 8.02
CA GLN A 142 4.27 14.50 7.65
C GLN A 142 4.63 14.60 6.16
N TRP A 143 4.11 15.59 5.49
CA TRP A 143 4.48 15.91 4.13
C TRP A 143 5.93 16.43 4.11
N ILE A 144 6.80 15.76 3.34
CA ILE A 144 8.20 16.14 3.24
C ILE A 144 8.62 16.58 1.84
N ASP A 145 7.90 16.17 0.80
CA ASP A 145 8.26 16.49 -0.58
C ASP A 145 7.08 16.24 -1.52
N SER A 146 7.26 16.63 -2.78
CA SER A 146 6.35 16.33 -3.89
C SER A 146 7.15 15.75 -5.04
N VAL A 147 6.56 14.84 -5.79
CA VAL A 147 7.22 14.19 -6.92
C VAL A 147 6.23 13.96 -8.05
N GLN A 148 6.69 14.18 -9.28
CA GLN A 148 5.98 13.77 -10.49
C GLN A 148 6.80 12.66 -11.13
N THR A 149 6.18 11.51 -11.33
CA THR A 149 6.83 10.33 -11.89
C THR A 149 6.16 9.93 -13.19
N ASP A 150 6.93 9.91 -14.27
CA ASP A 150 6.48 9.32 -15.54
C ASP A 150 6.51 7.79 -15.37
N ILE A 151 5.33 7.16 -15.48
CA ILE A 151 5.18 5.72 -15.31
C ILE A 151 5.02 4.99 -16.65
N GLY A 152 5.19 5.71 -17.76
CA GLY A 152 5.06 5.16 -19.10
C GLY A 152 3.69 5.43 -19.73
N ASN A 153 3.61 5.21 -21.04
CA ASN A 153 2.39 5.37 -21.82
C ASN A 153 1.71 6.73 -21.69
N GLY A 154 2.49 7.79 -21.38
CA GLY A 154 1.99 9.14 -21.21
C GLY A 154 1.36 9.42 -19.86
N PHE A 155 1.37 8.47 -18.93
CA PHE A 155 0.81 8.65 -17.59
C PHE A 155 1.84 9.20 -16.60
N ILE A 156 1.38 10.09 -15.73
CA ILE A 156 2.20 10.71 -14.69
C ILE A 156 1.53 10.46 -13.34
N MET A 157 2.33 10.02 -12.37
CA MET A 157 1.94 10.01 -10.96
C MET A 157 2.36 11.34 -10.34
N ASP A 158 1.39 12.12 -9.87
CA ASP A 158 1.61 13.41 -9.22
C ASP A 158 1.32 13.26 -7.72
N ASP A 159 2.37 13.04 -6.94
CA ASP A 159 2.25 12.58 -5.56
C ASP A 159 2.91 13.53 -4.56
N TYR A 160 2.38 13.51 -3.34
CA TYR A 160 3.11 13.95 -2.15
C TYR A 160 3.90 12.77 -1.58
N ILE A 161 5.07 13.07 -1.03
CA ILE A 161 5.86 12.12 -0.24
C ILE A 161 5.61 12.43 1.23
N LEU A 162 5.14 11.42 1.95
CA LEU A 162 4.84 11.51 3.38
C LEU A 162 5.78 10.61 4.16
N GLU A 163 6.21 11.04 5.34
CA GLU A 163 7.12 10.28 6.19
C GLU A 163 6.58 10.21 7.62
N TYR A 164 6.70 9.02 8.20
CA TYR A 164 6.46 8.76 9.61
C TYR A 164 7.78 8.39 10.27
N ARG A 165 8.20 9.15 11.27
CA ARG A 165 9.42 8.85 12.02
C ARG A 165 9.08 7.98 13.23
N LEU A 166 9.80 6.86 13.33
CA LEU A 166 9.73 6.00 14.51
C LEU A 166 10.51 6.67 15.65
N GLY A 167 10.12 6.34 16.88
CA GLY A 167 10.82 6.87 18.04
C GLY A 167 12.30 6.44 18.07
N THR A 168 13.10 7.16 18.85
CA THR A 168 14.50 6.78 19.06
C THR A 168 14.57 5.49 19.89
N PHE A 169 15.36 4.56 19.40
CA PHE A 169 15.63 3.31 20.09
C PHE A 169 16.77 3.45 21.09
#